data_6d5684db775a45628c49c387221bec1a
#
_entry.id   6d5684db775a45628c49c387221bec1a
#
_cell.length_a   1.000
_cell.length_b   1.000
_cell.length_c   1.000
_cell.angle_alpha   90.00
_cell.angle_beta   90.00
_cell.angle_gamma   90.00
#
_symmetry.space_group_name_H-M   'P 1'
#
loop_
_entity.id
_entity.type
_entity.pdbx_description
1 polymer ?
#
loop_
_entity_poly.entity_id
_entity_poly.type
_entity_poly.pdbx_seq_one_letter_code
_entity_poly.pdbx_strand_id
1 'polypeptide(L)'
;RIREGDPLEIFTSNDGEVIFKKYSPIGELSAFAAQYADILHKTSGKAVIVCDRDHVVAAAGVPKKELLERRISPALEQLCDQRKSYILSPQEHPLYPVEGIERTALIAFPIISAGDVCGSVVLLGEDSDQPSEAEEKLLCAAAGFLGKQMEE
;
A
#
# COMPACT_ATOMS: atom_id res chain seq x y z
N ARG A 1 4.87 16.37 6.34
CA ARG A 1 5.68 17.18 5.45
C ARG A 1 4.94 17.45 4.14
N ILE A 2 4.90 18.70 3.74
CA ILE A 2 4.23 19.12 2.51
C ILE A 2 5.25 19.13 1.37
N ARG A 3 4.85 18.55 0.23
CA ARG A 3 5.64 18.55 -1.00
C ARG A 3 5.01 19.52 -1.99
N GLU A 4 5.80 20.05 -2.89
CA GLU A 4 5.28 20.87 -3.97
C GLU A 4 4.29 20.07 -4.81
N GLY A 5 3.13 20.63 -5.06
CA GLY A 5 2.08 19.97 -5.82
C GLY A 5 1.16 19.09 -5.00
N ASP A 6 1.44 18.86 -3.72
CA ASP A 6 0.53 18.12 -2.87
C ASP A 6 -0.73 18.93 -2.58
N PRO A 7 -1.92 18.30 -2.63
CA PRO A 7 -3.14 19.02 -2.24
C PRO A 7 -3.14 19.28 -0.74
N LEU A 8 -3.76 20.38 -0.36
CA LEU A 8 -3.91 20.77 1.03
C LEU A 8 -5.38 20.93 1.38
N GLU A 9 -5.72 20.56 2.60
CA GLU A 9 -7.03 20.83 3.16
C GLU A 9 -6.89 21.95 4.19
N ILE A 10 -7.88 22.82 4.23
CA ILE A 10 -7.92 23.92 5.18
C ILE A 10 -9.10 23.71 6.11
N PHE A 11 -8.82 23.70 7.40
CA PHE A 11 -9.84 23.52 8.43
C PHE A 11 -9.91 24.77 9.31
N THR A 12 -11.12 25.13 9.71
CA THR A 12 -11.33 26.20 10.69
C THR A 12 -11.77 25.55 11.98
N SER A 13 -11.03 25.76 13.05
CA SER A 13 -11.39 25.24 14.36
C SER A 13 -12.47 26.11 15.01
N ASN A 14 -13.06 25.61 16.10
CA ASN A 14 -14.13 26.33 16.79
C ASN A 14 -13.71 27.68 17.37
N ASP A 15 -12.42 27.87 17.59
CA ASP A 15 -11.87 29.15 18.08
C ASP A 15 -11.39 30.08 16.96
N GLY A 16 -11.66 29.70 15.71
CA GLY A 16 -11.33 30.55 14.58
C GLY A 16 -9.96 30.33 13.99
N GLU A 17 -9.19 29.43 14.51
CA GLU A 17 -7.88 29.11 13.92
C GLU A 17 -8.04 28.39 12.59
N VAL A 18 -7.12 28.71 11.65
CA VAL A 18 -7.06 28.03 10.37
C VAL A 18 -5.94 27.00 10.44
N ILE A 19 -6.28 25.74 10.20
CA ILE A 19 -5.34 24.64 10.26
C ILE A 19 -5.07 24.13 8.85
N PHE A 20 -3.79 24.05 8.48
CA PHE A 20 -3.36 23.48 7.22
C PHE A 20 -2.87 22.05 7.46
N LYS A 21 -3.34 21.13 6.66
CA LYS A 21 -2.99 19.73 6.79
C LYS A 21 -2.64 19.18 5.41
N LYS A 22 -1.56 18.39 5.36
CA LYS A 22 -1.20 17.69 4.15
C LYS A 22 -2.27 16.66 3.83
N TYR A 23 -2.77 16.69 2.62
CA TYR A 23 -3.72 15.72 2.14
C TYR A 23 -2.98 14.59 1.43
N SER A 24 -3.12 13.35 1.89
CA SER A 24 -2.60 12.16 1.24
C SER A 24 -3.79 11.39 0.67
N PRO A 25 -3.88 11.21 -0.65
CA PRO A 25 -5.01 10.48 -1.23
C PRO A 25 -5.19 9.10 -0.64
N ILE A 26 -4.12 8.33 -0.49
CA ILE A 26 -4.23 6.97 0.07
C ILE A 26 -4.58 7.02 1.56
N GLY A 27 -4.08 8.03 2.29
CA GLY A 27 -4.41 8.22 3.70
C GLY A 27 -5.86 8.59 3.92
N GLU A 28 -6.44 9.41 3.03
CA GLU A 28 -7.86 9.75 3.06
C GLU A 28 -8.74 8.51 2.87
N LEU A 29 -8.26 7.55 2.12
CA LEU A 29 -8.98 6.33 1.83
C LEU A 29 -8.57 5.17 2.77
N SER A 30 -7.93 5.48 3.91
CA SER A 30 -7.41 4.44 4.79
C SER A 30 -8.48 3.44 5.24
N ALA A 31 -9.69 3.92 5.57
CA ALA A 31 -10.79 3.02 5.95
C ALA A 31 -11.20 2.13 4.77
N PHE A 32 -11.26 2.71 3.58
CA PHE A 32 -11.59 1.99 2.36
C PHE A 32 -10.50 0.98 2.01
N ALA A 33 -9.24 1.40 2.16
CA ALA A 33 -8.09 0.52 1.95
C ALA A 33 -8.11 -0.66 2.92
N ALA A 34 -8.52 -0.43 4.16
CA ALA A 34 -8.65 -1.49 5.14
C ALA A 34 -9.69 -2.52 4.72
N GLN A 35 -10.82 -2.08 4.16
CA GLN A 35 -11.85 -2.99 3.65
C GLN A 35 -11.31 -3.82 2.49
N TYR A 36 -10.55 -3.21 1.59
CA TYR A 36 -9.92 -3.93 0.49
C TYR A 36 -8.91 -4.96 0.99
N ALA A 37 -8.10 -4.58 1.96
CA ALA A 37 -7.13 -5.50 2.54
C ALA A 37 -7.84 -6.72 3.15
N ASP A 38 -8.95 -6.50 3.87
CA ASP A 38 -9.74 -7.58 4.44
C ASP A 38 -10.31 -8.51 3.36
N ILE A 39 -10.87 -7.95 2.31
CA ILE A 39 -11.43 -8.73 1.21
C ILE A 39 -10.34 -9.55 0.52
N LEU A 40 -9.22 -8.94 0.25
CA LEU A 40 -8.09 -9.62 -0.39
C LEU A 40 -7.56 -10.74 0.49
N HIS A 41 -7.47 -10.50 1.80
CA HIS A 41 -7.06 -11.52 2.75
C HIS A 41 -8.02 -12.69 2.77
N LYS A 42 -9.33 -12.44 2.83
CA LYS A 42 -10.33 -13.49 2.85
C LYS A 42 -10.34 -14.30 1.55
N THR A 43 -10.09 -13.64 0.44
CA THR A 43 -10.08 -14.28 -0.87
C THR A 43 -8.82 -15.10 -1.11
N SER A 44 -7.67 -14.58 -0.71
CA SER A 44 -6.38 -15.25 -0.93
C SER A 44 -5.98 -16.21 0.20
N GLY A 45 -6.47 -15.96 1.40
CA GLY A 45 -6.04 -16.69 2.59
C GLY A 45 -4.68 -16.23 3.11
N LYS A 46 -4.10 -15.18 2.54
CA LYS A 46 -2.77 -14.70 2.90
C LYS A 46 -2.86 -13.27 3.43
N ALA A 47 -1.80 -12.85 4.12
CA ALA A 47 -1.74 -11.51 4.66
C ALA A 47 -1.58 -10.48 3.54
N VAL A 48 -2.24 -9.34 3.70
CA VAL A 48 -2.23 -8.26 2.71
C VAL A 48 -1.96 -6.96 3.43
N ILE A 49 -1.12 -6.12 2.83
CA ILE A 49 -0.93 -4.75 3.31
C ILE A 49 -1.15 -3.78 2.16
N VAL A 50 -1.65 -2.60 2.49
CA VAL A 50 -1.77 -1.48 1.57
C VAL A 50 -0.92 -0.36 2.14
N CYS A 51 -0.07 0.21 1.31
CA CYS A 51 0.88 1.24 1.72
C CYS A 51 0.67 2.50 0.91
N ASP A 52 0.92 3.66 1.54
CA ASP A 52 1.15 4.87 0.75
C ASP A 52 2.62 4.89 0.33
N ARG A 53 3.14 6.03 -0.07
CA ARG A 53 4.53 6.10 -0.54
C ARG A 53 5.56 5.98 0.59
N ASP A 54 5.11 6.09 1.83
CA ASP A 54 6.02 6.14 2.98
C ASP A 54 5.75 5.07 4.03
N HIS A 55 4.48 4.72 4.23
CA HIS A 55 4.07 3.89 5.38
C HIS A 55 2.98 2.88 5.01
N VAL A 56 2.81 1.90 5.88
CA VAL A 56 1.68 0.97 5.80
C VAL A 56 0.43 1.68 6.32
N VAL A 57 -0.62 1.73 5.51
CA VAL A 57 -1.88 2.39 5.89
C VAL A 57 -3.01 1.39 6.21
N ALA A 58 -2.90 0.15 5.74
CA ALA A 58 -3.89 -0.88 6.05
C ALA A 58 -3.23 -2.24 6.03
N ALA A 59 -3.73 -3.16 6.85
CA ALA A 59 -3.21 -4.51 6.93
C ALA A 59 -4.33 -5.48 7.29
N ALA A 60 -4.25 -6.70 6.77
CA ALA A 60 -5.17 -7.77 7.09
C ALA A 60 -4.41 -9.09 7.15
N GLY A 61 -4.80 -9.97 8.05
CA GLY A 61 -4.14 -11.26 8.22
C GLY A 61 -2.84 -11.21 9.02
N VAL A 62 -2.51 -10.06 9.59
CA VAL A 62 -1.32 -9.84 10.42
C VAL A 62 -1.70 -8.92 11.59
N PRO A 63 -0.93 -8.94 12.68
CA PRO A 63 -1.19 -8.01 13.77
C PRO A 63 -1.03 -6.56 13.29
N LYS A 64 -2.14 -5.82 13.30
CA LYS A 64 -2.15 -4.45 12.80
C LYS A 64 -1.22 -3.55 13.57
N LYS A 65 -1.11 -3.76 14.88
CA LYS A 65 -0.25 -2.95 15.76
C LYS A 65 1.22 -3.03 15.36
N GLU A 66 1.63 -4.14 14.76
CA GLU A 66 3.02 -4.34 14.38
C GLU A 66 3.37 -3.71 13.03
N LEU A 67 2.36 -3.52 12.17
CA LEU A 67 2.60 -3.10 10.81
C LEU A 67 2.09 -1.71 10.48
N LEU A 68 0.96 -1.30 11.05
CA LEU A 68 0.39 0.00 10.72
C LEU A 68 1.36 1.12 11.05
N GLU A 69 1.47 2.06 10.13
CA GLU A 69 2.33 3.24 10.20
C GLU A 69 3.83 2.97 10.17
N ARG A 70 4.23 1.71 10.01
CA ARG A 70 5.64 1.43 9.77
C ARG A 70 6.05 1.91 8.38
N ARG A 71 7.30 2.31 8.28
CA ARG A 71 7.84 2.74 6.99
C ARG A 71 8.00 1.55 6.07
N ILE A 72 7.73 1.79 4.79
CA ILE A 72 8.06 0.80 3.77
C ILE A 72 9.59 0.74 3.62
N SER A 73 10.06 -0.41 3.11
CA SER A 73 11.49 -0.59 2.91
C SER A 73 11.99 0.22 1.71
N PRO A 74 13.29 0.54 1.67
CA PRO A 74 13.86 1.17 0.47
C PRO A 74 13.63 0.35 -0.80
N ALA A 75 13.61 -0.98 -0.69
CA ALA A 75 13.38 -1.86 -1.84
C ALA A 75 11.98 -1.68 -2.41
N LEU A 76 10.96 -1.60 -1.55
CA LEU A 76 9.59 -1.36 -2.01
C LEU A 76 9.45 0.06 -2.58
N GLU A 77 10.05 1.03 -1.93
CA GLU A 77 10.04 2.41 -2.41
C GLU A 77 10.64 2.50 -3.82
N GLN A 78 11.74 1.80 -4.06
CA GLN A 78 12.38 1.78 -5.36
C GLN A 78 11.48 1.16 -6.44
N LEU A 79 10.80 0.07 -6.10
CA LEU A 79 9.84 -0.55 -7.03
C LEU A 79 8.74 0.43 -7.42
N CYS A 80 8.21 1.15 -6.44
CA CYS A 80 7.18 2.16 -6.68
C CYS A 80 7.70 3.28 -7.57
N ASP A 81 8.91 3.77 -7.29
CA ASP A 81 9.52 4.83 -8.10
C ASP A 81 9.71 4.39 -9.54
N GLN A 82 10.03 3.12 -9.76
CA GLN A 82 10.20 2.55 -11.08
C GLN A 82 8.88 2.10 -11.72
N ARG A 83 7.78 2.19 -10.98
CA ARG A 83 6.44 1.74 -11.43
C ARG A 83 6.42 0.28 -11.82
N LYS A 84 7.18 -0.53 -11.11
CA LYS A 84 7.30 -1.96 -11.38
C LYS A 84 6.49 -2.77 -10.37
N SER A 85 5.98 -3.90 -10.84
CA SER A 85 5.40 -4.90 -9.95
C SER A 85 6.48 -5.90 -9.55
N TYR A 86 6.22 -6.62 -8.47
CA TYR A 86 7.09 -7.68 -8.00
C TYR A 86 6.29 -8.96 -7.88
N ILE A 87 6.85 -10.04 -8.41
CA ILE A 87 6.27 -11.38 -8.27
C ILE A 87 7.42 -12.30 -7.89
N LEU A 88 7.29 -12.95 -6.74
CA LEU A 88 8.33 -13.84 -6.23
C LEU A 88 8.57 -14.99 -7.21
N SER A 89 9.83 -15.23 -7.53
CA SER A 89 10.24 -16.37 -8.35
C SER A 89 11.60 -16.84 -7.88
N PRO A 90 12.04 -18.06 -8.29
CA PRO A 90 13.37 -18.55 -7.89
C PRO A 90 14.51 -17.66 -8.35
N GLN A 91 14.30 -16.85 -9.40
CA GLN A 91 15.32 -15.96 -9.94
C GLN A 91 15.31 -14.58 -9.30
N GLU A 92 14.30 -14.27 -8.50
CA GLU A 92 14.16 -12.95 -7.89
C GLU A 92 14.71 -12.94 -6.48
N HIS A 93 15.32 -11.83 -6.07
CA HIS A 93 15.70 -11.64 -4.69
C HIS A 93 14.45 -11.45 -3.83
N PRO A 94 14.43 -11.99 -2.61
CA PRO A 94 13.30 -11.76 -1.71
C PRO A 94 13.08 -10.28 -1.47
N LEU A 95 11.83 -9.85 -1.50
CA LEU A 95 11.44 -8.48 -1.18
C LEU A 95 10.88 -8.43 0.23
N TYR A 96 11.51 -7.63 1.09
CA TYR A 96 11.00 -7.32 2.42
C TYR A 96 10.33 -5.96 2.31
N PRO A 97 8.99 -5.90 2.29
CA PRO A 97 8.32 -4.65 1.97
C PRO A 97 8.28 -3.64 3.11
N VAL A 98 8.38 -4.09 4.35
CA VAL A 98 8.25 -3.22 5.52
C VAL A 98 9.55 -3.21 6.30
N GLU A 99 10.04 -2.01 6.59
CA GLU A 99 11.29 -1.85 7.33
C GLU A 99 11.19 -2.42 8.73
N GLY A 100 12.18 -3.24 9.10
CA GLY A 100 12.24 -3.85 10.42
C GLY A 100 11.36 -5.10 10.61
N ILE A 101 10.65 -5.51 9.57
CA ILE A 101 9.78 -6.70 9.63
C ILE A 101 10.35 -7.77 8.70
N GLU A 102 10.51 -8.98 9.23
CA GLU A 102 11.09 -10.10 8.47
C GLU A 102 10.03 -10.92 7.74
N ARG A 103 9.14 -10.25 7.02
CA ARG A 103 8.17 -10.93 6.17
C ARG A 103 8.44 -10.55 4.73
N THR A 104 8.37 -11.54 3.86
CA THR A 104 8.62 -11.34 2.44
C THR A 104 7.32 -11.16 1.68
N ALA A 105 7.40 -10.41 0.59
CA ALA A 105 6.27 -10.24 -0.32
C ALA A 105 6.24 -11.40 -1.30
N LEU A 106 5.04 -11.87 -1.61
CA LEU A 106 4.82 -12.75 -2.75
C LEU A 106 4.57 -11.93 -4.00
N ILE A 107 3.77 -10.88 -3.88
CA ILE A 107 3.34 -10.04 -4.98
C ILE A 107 3.23 -8.61 -4.47
N ALA A 108 3.68 -7.66 -5.26
CA ALA A 108 3.50 -6.23 -4.97
C ALA A 108 3.16 -5.51 -6.27
N PHE A 109 2.14 -4.66 -6.23
CA PHE A 109 1.76 -3.81 -7.35
C PHE A 109 1.70 -2.37 -6.91
N PRO A 110 2.22 -1.44 -7.72
CA PRO A 110 2.07 -0.02 -7.41
C PRO A 110 0.63 0.41 -7.67
N ILE A 111 0.16 1.35 -6.86
CA ILE A 111 -1.15 1.99 -7.06
C ILE A 111 -0.88 3.29 -7.79
N ILE A 112 -1.41 3.40 -8.99
CA ILE A 112 -1.18 4.56 -9.85
C ILE A 112 -2.50 5.29 -10.05
N SER A 113 -2.50 6.58 -9.75
CA SER A 113 -3.67 7.44 -9.90
C SER A 113 -3.26 8.64 -10.74
N ALA A 114 -3.97 8.88 -11.83
CA ALA A 114 -3.70 9.99 -12.76
C ALA A 114 -2.22 10.05 -13.18
N GLY A 115 -1.61 8.88 -13.38
CA GLY A 115 -0.22 8.77 -13.83
C GLY A 115 0.83 8.82 -12.73
N ASP A 116 0.45 9.09 -11.48
CA ASP A 116 1.39 9.17 -10.36
C ASP A 116 1.24 7.98 -9.43
N VAL A 117 2.35 7.49 -8.92
CA VAL A 117 2.33 6.42 -7.93
C VAL A 117 1.94 7.00 -6.59
N CYS A 118 0.89 6.43 -5.98
CA CYS A 118 0.38 6.87 -4.68
C CYS A 118 0.74 5.92 -3.56
N GLY A 119 1.03 4.67 -3.89
CA GLY A 119 1.30 3.65 -2.90
C GLY A 119 1.44 2.29 -3.54
N SER A 120 1.17 1.27 -2.77
CA SER A 120 1.27 -0.11 -3.25
C SER A 120 0.34 -1.05 -2.49
N VAL A 121 0.00 -2.15 -3.15
CA VAL A 121 -0.71 -3.27 -2.54
C VAL A 121 0.25 -4.45 -2.53
N VAL A 122 0.41 -5.09 -1.38
CA VAL A 122 1.39 -6.17 -1.22
C VAL A 122 0.71 -7.39 -0.61
N LEU A 123 0.92 -8.54 -1.24
CA LEU A 123 0.53 -9.83 -0.69
C LEU A 123 1.75 -10.42 -0.01
N LEU A 124 1.63 -10.71 1.28
CA LEU A 124 2.72 -11.28 2.06
C LEU A 124 2.64 -12.79 2.06
N GLY A 125 3.79 -13.44 2.08
CA GLY A 125 3.88 -14.88 2.16
C GLY A 125 4.59 -15.35 3.40
N GLU A 126 4.45 -16.63 3.68
CA GLU A 126 5.24 -17.32 4.66
C GLU A 126 6.22 -18.23 3.93
N ASP A 127 7.12 -18.87 4.68
CA ASP A 127 8.10 -19.78 4.09
C ASP A 127 7.39 -20.82 3.22
N SER A 128 7.92 -21.08 2.07
CA SER A 128 7.40 -22.03 1.09
C SER A 128 6.15 -21.60 0.32
N ASP A 129 5.54 -20.45 0.63
CA ASP A 129 4.44 -19.94 -0.18
C ASP A 129 4.94 -19.55 -1.56
N GLN A 130 4.11 -19.77 -2.56
CA GLN A 130 4.39 -19.36 -3.94
C GLN A 130 3.22 -18.53 -4.45
N PRO A 131 3.49 -17.49 -5.24
CA PRO A 131 2.40 -16.71 -5.82
C PRO A 131 1.69 -17.52 -6.90
N SER A 132 0.37 -17.38 -6.96
CA SER A 132 -0.43 -18.00 -8.01
C SER A 132 -0.84 -16.93 -9.03
N GLU A 133 -1.19 -17.39 -10.22
CA GLU A 133 -1.69 -16.49 -11.27
C GLU A 133 -2.97 -15.79 -10.84
N ALA A 134 -3.85 -16.50 -10.12
CA ALA A 134 -5.08 -15.92 -9.61
C ALA A 134 -4.80 -14.82 -8.60
N GLU A 135 -3.82 -15.01 -7.73
CA GLU A 135 -3.41 -14.00 -6.75
C GLU A 135 -2.80 -12.79 -7.44
N GLU A 136 -1.99 -13.04 -8.48
CA GLU A 136 -1.38 -11.96 -9.26
C GLU A 136 -2.46 -11.08 -9.90
N LYS A 137 -3.46 -11.70 -10.52
CA LYS A 137 -4.57 -10.97 -11.14
C LYS A 137 -5.39 -10.22 -10.11
N LEU A 138 -5.60 -10.84 -8.95
CA LEU A 138 -6.35 -10.23 -7.85
C LEU A 138 -5.68 -8.97 -7.35
N LEU A 139 -4.37 -9.01 -7.12
CA LEU A 139 -3.61 -7.86 -6.65
C LEU A 139 -3.53 -6.77 -7.71
N CYS A 140 -3.36 -7.16 -8.97
CA CYS A 140 -3.35 -6.20 -10.08
C CYS A 140 -4.67 -5.45 -10.16
N ALA A 141 -5.78 -6.16 -10.09
CA ALA A 141 -7.11 -5.56 -10.13
C ALA A 141 -7.34 -4.62 -8.93
N ALA A 142 -6.91 -5.05 -7.74
CA ALA A 142 -7.06 -4.23 -6.54
C ALA A 142 -6.26 -2.93 -6.64
N ALA A 143 -5.03 -3.00 -7.12
CA ALA A 143 -4.20 -1.81 -7.32
C ALA A 143 -4.84 -0.86 -8.33
N GLY A 144 -5.36 -1.40 -9.43
CA GLY A 144 -6.04 -0.61 -10.45
C GLY A 144 -7.29 0.06 -9.89
N PHE A 145 -8.07 -0.67 -9.13
CA PHE A 145 -9.30 -0.14 -8.55
C PHE A 145 -9.03 0.96 -7.52
N LEU A 146 -8.06 0.74 -6.65
CA LEU A 146 -7.68 1.76 -5.66
C LEU A 146 -7.16 3.03 -6.35
N GLY A 147 -6.38 2.87 -7.41
CA GLY A 147 -5.90 4.02 -8.17
C GLY A 147 -7.05 4.81 -8.78
N LYS A 148 -8.05 4.12 -9.30
CA LYS A 148 -9.24 4.77 -9.87
C LYS A 148 -10.04 5.52 -8.82
N GLN A 149 -10.21 4.92 -7.64
CA GLN A 149 -10.94 5.58 -6.55
C GLN A 149 -10.31 6.89 -6.15
N MET A 150 -9.00 6.99 -6.25
CA MET A 150 -8.28 8.19 -5.85
C MET A 150 -8.27 9.28 -6.90
N GLU A 151 -8.73 8.98 -8.13
CA GLU A 151 -8.86 9.99 -9.18
C GLU A 151 -10.10 10.87 -9.03
N GLU A 152 -11.02 10.48 -8.18
CA GLU A 152 -12.29 11.20 -7.99
C GLU A 152 -12.24 12.26 -6.90
#